data_f1ed2c7fab26306ca4bca7a4a9db6ee6
#
_entry.id   f1ed2c7fab26306ca4bca7a4a9db6ee6
#
_cell.length_a   1.000
_cell.length_b   1.000
_cell.length_c   1.000
_cell.angle_alpha   90.00
_cell.angle_beta   90.00
_cell.angle_gamma   90.00
#
_symmetry.space_group_name_H-M   'P 1'
#
loop_
_entity.id
_entity.type
_entity.pdbx_description
1 polymer ?
#
loop_
_entity_poly.entity_id
_entity_poly.type
_entity_poly.pdbx_seq_one_letter_code
_entity_poly.pdbx_strand_id
1 'polypeptide(L)'
;MTPPAKRRSTDILSVGPAGVSGAGSSHTSEDLLALFRQTAALLDGHFILRSGLHSRQYFQCALLLQHTEIAAKVCGWLADKLREFDCDTVISPALGGIIVGQEVGRSLGKRHIFVEKDDGKLVLRRGFQVSPGEKFVVVEDVVTRGGRVQETIDIVRNHGGVVSAVGVIVDRSGEAKPDFSCPFISLIEMTVETFPADKLPPDLARIPALKPGSK
;
A
#
# COMPACT_ATOMS: atom_id res chain seq x y z
N MET A 1 -1.72 -25.37 -55.00
CA MET A 1 -0.39 -24.97 -54.45
C MET A 1 -0.58 -23.77 -53.55
N THR A 2 -0.62 -24.00 -52.25
CA THR A 2 -0.79 -22.97 -51.22
C THR A 2 0.57 -22.63 -50.67
N PRO A 3 0.96 -21.33 -50.52
CA PRO A 3 2.27 -20.95 -50.00
C PRO A 3 2.32 -21.12 -48.47
N PRO A 4 3.49 -21.40 -47.89
CA PRO A 4 3.64 -21.64 -46.47
C PRO A 4 3.60 -20.34 -45.67
N ALA A 5 2.94 -20.42 -44.50
CA ALA A 5 2.83 -19.34 -43.51
C ALA A 5 4.21 -18.98 -42.90
N LYS A 6 4.59 -17.71 -43.00
CA LYS A 6 5.76 -17.15 -42.31
C LYS A 6 5.50 -17.10 -40.81
N ARG A 7 6.30 -17.84 -40.02
CA ARG A 7 6.44 -17.67 -38.57
C ARG A 7 7.07 -16.32 -38.30
N ARG A 8 6.38 -15.46 -37.57
CA ARG A 8 7.02 -14.27 -36.96
C ARG A 8 7.75 -14.72 -35.72
N SER A 9 9.07 -14.58 -35.73
CA SER A 9 9.93 -14.64 -34.55
C SER A 9 9.65 -13.38 -33.72
N THR A 10 9.11 -13.54 -32.53
CA THR A 10 9.06 -12.47 -31.53
C THR A 10 10.35 -12.51 -30.74
N ASP A 11 11.33 -11.75 -31.17
CA ASP A 11 12.51 -11.43 -30.37
C ASP A 11 12.05 -10.56 -29.20
N ILE A 12 11.89 -11.18 -28.03
CA ILE A 12 11.74 -10.48 -26.77
C ILE A 12 13.13 -9.94 -26.42
N LEU A 13 13.33 -8.63 -26.60
CA LEU A 13 14.48 -7.92 -26.12
C LEU A 13 14.62 -8.15 -24.60
N SER A 14 15.62 -8.93 -24.20
CA SER A 14 16.01 -9.04 -22.80
C SER A 14 16.69 -7.73 -22.41
N VAL A 15 15.94 -6.84 -21.78
CA VAL A 15 16.52 -5.70 -21.04
C VAL A 15 17.08 -6.27 -19.75
N GLY A 16 18.39 -6.39 -19.68
CA GLY A 16 19.10 -6.73 -18.45
C GLY A 16 18.82 -5.69 -17.36
N PRO A 17 18.80 -6.08 -16.08
CA PRO A 17 18.55 -5.15 -15.01
C PRO A 17 19.65 -4.10 -14.95
N ALA A 18 19.30 -2.83 -15.14
CA ALA A 18 20.16 -1.71 -14.76
C ALA A 18 20.36 -1.83 -13.25
N GLY A 19 21.60 -2.14 -12.84
CA GLY A 19 21.98 -2.26 -11.45
C GLY A 19 21.75 -0.95 -10.71
N VAL A 20 20.69 -0.87 -9.94
CA VAL A 20 20.54 0.15 -8.90
C VAL A 20 21.36 -0.34 -7.72
N SER A 21 22.58 0.18 -7.57
CA SER A 21 23.39 0.00 -6.38
C SER A 21 22.69 0.70 -5.22
N GLY A 22 21.93 -0.06 -4.44
CA GLY A 22 21.33 0.41 -3.22
C GLY A 22 22.35 0.52 -2.11
N ALA A 23 22.97 1.70 -1.95
CA ALA A 23 23.47 2.08 -0.65
C ALA A 23 22.27 2.25 0.24
N GLY A 24 22.12 1.41 1.27
CA GLY A 24 21.04 1.48 2.24
C GLY A 24 21.07 2.82 2.97
N SER A 25 20.35 3.81 2.46
CA SER A 25 20.14 5.06 3.17
C SER A 25 19.13 4.77 4.28
N SER A 26 19.58 4.80 5.54
CA SER A 26 18.71 4.74 6.70
C SER A 26 17.74 5.92 6.66
N HIS A 27 16.50 5.68 6.25
CA HIS A 27 15.42 6.67 6.33
C HIS A 27 14.90 6.70 7.77
N THR A 28 14.56 7.88 8.23
CA THR A 28 13.92 8.10 9.53
C THR A 28 12.41 8.30 9.35
N SER A 29 11.66 8.13 10.43
CA SER A 29 10.24 8.51 10.45
C SER A 29 10.05 10.00 10.14
N GLU A 30 11.03 10.85 10.51
CA GLU A 30 11.01 12.29 10.23
C GLU A 30 11.14 12.58 8.72
N ASP A 31 12.01 11.85 8.01
CA ASP A 31 12.14 11.99 6.56
C ASP A 31 10.80 11.70 5.86
N LEU A 32 10.12 10.64 6.28
CA LEU A 32 8.83 10.27 5.74
C LEU A 32 7.75 11.32 6.07
N LEU A 33 7.69 11.80 7.32
CA LEU A 33 6.76 12.86 7.72
C LEU A 33 7.01 14.18 6.97
N ALA A 34 8.26 14.52 6.68
CA ALA A 34 8.60 15.68 5.87
C ALA A 34 8.04 15.55 4.44
N LEU A 35 8.14 14.36 3.82
CA LEU A 35 7.55 14.09 2.50
C LEU A 35 6.01 14.18 2.53
N PHE A 36 5.37 13.69 3.59
CA PHE A 36 3.91 13.81 3.75
C PHE A 36 3.46 15.26 3.86
N ARG A 37 4.18 16.11 4.58
CA ARG A 37 3.89 17.55 4.67
C ARG A 37 4.15 18.27 3.35
N GLN A 38 5.28 17.99 2.72
CA GLN A 38 5.67 18.59 1.43
C GLN A 38 4.62 18.33 0.34
N THR A 39 3.99 17.16 0.35
CA THR A 39 3.00 16.75 -0.65
C THR A 39 1.55 17.05 -0.23
N ALA A 40 1.34 17.74 0.90
CA ALA A 40 0.04 17.95 1.52
C ALA A 40 -0.72 16.63 1.81
N ALA A 41 -0.02 15.52 1.92
CA ALA A 41 -0.58 14.21 2.27
C ALA A 41 -0.87 14.07 3.77
N LEU A 42 -0.26 14.91 4.60
CA LEU A 42 -0.57 15.12 6.01
C LEU A 42 -0.98 16.57 6.21
N LEU A 43 -2.22 16.78 6.60
CA LEU A 43 -2.80 18.10 6.86
C LEU A 43 -3.10 18.25 8.35
N ASP A 44 -2.78 19.42 8.90
CA ASP A 44 -3.18 19.83 10.23
C ASP A 44 -4.38 20.78 10.13
N GLY A 45 -5.38 20.60 11.00
CA GLY A 45 -6.62 21.39 10.98
C GLY A 45 -7.75 20.68 11.74
N HIS A 46 -9.00 20.96 11.36
CA HIS A 46 -10.16 20.28 11.92
C HIS A 46 -10.85 19.45 10.83
N PHE A 47 -10.83 18.13 10.98
CA PHE A 47 -11.32 17.20 9.97
C PHE A 47 -12.40 16.28 10.53
N ILE A 48 -13.41 15.98 9.70
CA ILE A 48 -14.40 14.95 9.97
C ILE A 48 -13.99 13.69 9.20
N LEU A 49 -13.70 12.61 9.94
CA LEU A 49 -13.29 11.33 9.37
C LEU A 49 -14.50 10.53 8.84
N ARG A 50 -14.25 9.45 8.10
CA ARG A 50 -15.31 8.55 7.61
C ARG A 50 -16.14 7.92 8.74
N SER A 51 -15.55 7.74 9.91
CA SER A 51 -16.23 7.25 11.12
C SER A 51 -17.19 8.25 11.73
N GLY A 52 -17.22 9.52 11.27
CA GLY A 52 -17.93 10.62 11.91
C GLY A 52 -17.17 11.26 13.07
N LEU A 53 -16.04 10.70 13.47
CA LEU A 53 -15.18 11.31 14.49
C LEU A 53 -14.42 12.50 13.90
N HIS A 54 -14.07 13.44 14.76
CA HIS A 54 -13.28 14.61 14.44
C HIS A 54 -11.82 14.37 14.74
N SER A 55 -10.90 15.02 14.00
CA SER A 55 -9.46 14.88 14.19
C SER A 55 -8.74 16.19 13.89
N ARG A 56 -7.59 16.41 14.56
CA ARG A 56 -6.66 17.50 14.23
C ARG A 56 -5.87 17.25 12.97
N GLN A 57 -5.83 16.01 12.52
CA GLN A 57 -5.01 15.61 11.38
C GLN A 57 -5.82 14.80 10.38
N TYR A 58 -5.54 15.02 9.11
CA TYR A 58 -6.07 14.22 8.01
C TYR A 58 -4.93 13.70 7.16
N PHE A 59 -5.03 12.43 6.80
CA PHE A 59 -3.99 11.73 6.07
C PHE A 59 -4.54 11.18 4.76
N GLN A 60 -3.87 11.49 3.64
CA GLN A 60 -4.25 11.04 2.30
C GLN A 60 -3.02 10.59 1.49
N CYS A 61 -2.71 9.31 1.55
CA CYS A 61 -1.55 8.74 0.85
C CYS A 61 -1.54 9.00 -0.65
N ALA A 62 -2.71 9.07 -1.30
CA ALA A 62 -2.78 9.35 -2.73
C ALA A 62 -2.11 10.68 -3.12
N LEU A 63 -2.10 11.69 -2.23
CA LEU A 63 -1.42 12.96 -2.46
C LEU A 63 0.11 12.83 -2.44
N LEU A 64 0.65 11.89 -1.69
CA LEU A 64 2.08 11.55 -1.73
C LEU A 64 2.37 10.71 -2.97
N LEU A 65 1.58 9.68 -3.20
CA LEU A 65 1.82 8.67 -4.25
C LEU A 65 1.62 9.21 -5.68
N GLN A 66 0.93 10.35 -5.86
CA GLN A 66 0.84 11.02 -7.17
C GLN A 66 2.19 11.54 -7.69
N HIS A 67 3.16 11.78 -6.79
CA HIS A 67 4.52 12.20 -7.13
C HIS A 67 5.39 10.96 -7.34
N THR A 68 5.60 10.58 -8.58
CA THR A 68 6.22 9.29 -8.96
C THR A 68 7.61 9.08 -8.36
N GLU A 69 8.45 10.12 -8.29
CA GLU A 69 9.77 10.03 -7.66
C GLU A 69 9.69 9.81 -6.14
N ILE A 70 8.72 10.47 -5.48
CA ILE A 70 8.48 10.29 -4.04
C ILE A 70 7.88 8.91 -3.78
N ALA A 71 6.93 8.47 -4.61
CA ALA A 71 6.35 7.13 -4.53
C ALA A 71 7.43 6.06 -4.68
N ALA A 72 8.30 6.18 -5.69
CA ALA A 72 9.42 5.26 -5.91
C ALA A 72 10.37 5.22 -4.70
N LYS A 73 10.70 6.39 -4.11
CA LYS A 73 11.56 6.50 -2.94
C LYS A 73 10.93 5.84 -1.71
N VAL A 74 9.71 6.19 -1.36
CA VAL A 74 9.00 5.69 -0.17
C VAL A 74 8.72 4.20 -0.29
N CYS A 75 8.23 3.74 -1.45
CA CYS A 75 8.00 2.32 -1.68
C CYS A 75 9.32 1.52 -1.77
N GLY A 76 10.42 2.15 -2.18
CA GLY A 76 11.76 1.58 -2.10
C GLY A 76 12.17 1.29 -0.66
N TRP A 77 11.94 2.23 0.26
CA TRP A 77 12.19 2.01 1.69
C TRP A 77 11.35 0.85 2.27
N LEU A 78 10.09 0.73 1.83
CA LEU A 78 9.25 -0.38 2.24
C LEU A 78 9.77 -1.70 1.67
N ALA A 79 10.16 -1.70 0.39
CA ALA A 79 10.74 -2.87 -0.26
C ALA A 79 12.02 -3.34 0.44
N ASP A 80 12.88 -2.44 0.88
CA ASP A 80 14.12 -2.78 1.60
C ASP A 80 13.83 -3.52 2.91
N LYS A 81 12.80 -3.11 3.67
CA LYS A 81 12.34 -3.84 4.85
C LYS A 81 11.71 -5.21 4.51
N LEU A 82 11.14 -5.34 3.32
CA LEU A 82 10.46 -6.57 2.89
C LEU A 82 11.41 -7.58 2.24
N ARG A 83 12.67 -7.23 1.95
CA ARG A 83 13.66 -8.12 1.31
C ARG A 83 14.03 -9.34 2.16
N GLU A 84 13.84 -9.27 3.48
CA GLU A 84 14.10 -10.39 4.39
C GLU A 84 13.07 -11.52 4.28
N PHE A 85 11.92 -11.27 3.63
CA PHE A 85 10.85 -12.24 3.47
C PHE A 85 10.87 -12.86 2.07
N ASP A 86 10.64 -14.15 2.00
CA ASP A 86 10.46 -14.85 0.74
C ASP A 86 9.27 -14.28 -0.04
N CYS A 87 9.50 -13.90 -1.28
CA CYS A 87 8.47 -13.30 -2.12
C CYS A 87 8.64 -13.72 -3.58
N ASP A 88 7.61 -14.32 -4.15
CA ASP A 88 7.50 -14.57 -5.59
C ASP A 88 6.67 -13.48 -6.26
N THR A 89 5.62 -13.00 -5.58
CA THR A 89 4.67 -12.02 -6.09
C THR A 89 4.26 -11.04 -4.99
N VAL A 90 4.20 -9.76 -5.35
CA VAL A 90 3.57 -8.72 -4.53
C VAL A 90 2.09 -8.66 -4.86
N ILE A 91 1.22 -8.55 -3.86
CA ILE A 91 -0.23 -8.39 -4.04
C ILE A 91 -0.76 -7.24 -3.20
N SER A 92 -1.73 -6.51 -3.72
CA SER A 92 -2.33 -5.39 -3.00
C SER A 92 -3.84 -5.27 -3.24
N PRO A 93 -4.61 -4.71 -2.32
CA PRO A 93 -5.99 -4.31 -2.58
C PRO A 93 -6.05 -3.01 -3.38
N ALA A 94 -7.01 -2.90 -4.31
CA ALA A 94 -7.29 -1.65 -5.01
C ALA A 94 -8.02 -0.66 -4.08
N LEU A 95 -7.82 0.68 -4.27
CA LEU A 95 -7.07 1.39 -5.29
C LEU A 95 -5.68 1.85 -4.78
N GLY A 96 -5.57 2.34 -3.54
CA GLY A 96 -4.33 2.92 -2.99
C GLY A 96 -3.16 1.95 -3.05
N GLY A 97 -3.42 0.70 -2.69
CA GLY A 97 -2.42 -0.36 -2.71
C GLY A 97 -1.83 -0.67 -4.09
N ILE A 98 -2.53 -0.34 -5.20
CA ILE A 98 -2.02 -0.63 -6.56
C ILE A 98 -0.70 0.10 -6.81
N ILE A 99 -0.62 1.39 -6.47
CA ILE A 99 0.60 2.18 -6.69
C ILE A 99 1.72 1.65 -5.80
N VAL A 100 1.43 1.39 -4.53
CA VAL A 100 2.40 0.81 -3.59
C VAL A 100 2.88 -0.54 -4.07
N GLY A 101 1.96 -1.43 -4.49
CA GLY A 101 2.29 -2.76 -4.99
C GLY A 101 3.16 -2.73 -6.23
N GLN A 102 2.86 -1.84 -7.17
CA GLN A 102 3.64 -1.67 -8.40
C GLN A 102 5.07 -1.22 -8.09
N GLU A 103 5.24 -0.22 -7.23
CA GLU A 103 6.55 0.32 -6.89
C GLU A 103 7.38 -0.64 -6.02
N VAL A 104 6.74 -1.31 -5.04
CA VAL A 104 7.40 -2.35 -4.23
C VAL A 104 7.80 -3.53 -5.11
N GLY A 105 6.88 -4.00 -5.98
CA GLY A 105 7.18 -5.07 -6.93
C GLY A 105 8.36 -4.74 -7.84
N ARG A 106 8.37 -3.53 -8.40
CA ARG A 106 9.48 -3.03 -9.22
C ARG A 106 10.80 -3.02 -8.43
N SER A 107 10.78 -2.53 -7.18
CA SER A 107 11.98 -2.45 -6.32
C SER A 107 12.50 -3.83 -5.90
N LEU A 108 11.61 -4.80 -5.68
CA LEU A 108 11.97 -6.18 -5.37
C LEU A 108 12.34 -7.02 -6.61
N GLY A 109 12.06 -6.52 -7.83
CA GLY A 109 12.20 -7.30 -9.07
C GLY A 109 11.16 -8.43 -9.16
N LYS A 110 9.96 -8.20 -8.63
CA LYS A 110 8.85 -9.18 -8.56
C LYS A 110 7.65 -8.69 -9.34
N ARG A 111 6.82 -9.62 -9.83
CA ARG A 111 5.54 -9.25 -10.42
C ARG A 111 4.61 -8.69 -9.33
N HIS A 112 3.68 -7.85 -9.76
CA HIS A 112 2.62 -7.34 -8.90
C HIS A 112 1.26 -7.67 -9.49
N ILE A 113 0.36 -8.14 -8.64
CA ILE A 113 -1.07 -8.33 -8.93
C ILE A 113 -1.91 -7.62 -7.87
N PHE A 114 -3.18 -7.40 -8.15
CA PHE A 114 -4.06 -6.76 -7.18
C PHE A 114 -5.45 -7.41 -7.14
N VAL A 115 -6.11 -7.26 -6.00
CA VAL A 115 -7.52 -7.58 -5.83
C VAL A 115 -8.35 -6.31 -5.87
N GLU A 116 -9.54 -6.38 -6.44
CA GLU A 116 -10.43 -5.23 -6.60
C GLU A 116 -11.83 -5.51 -6.07
N LYS A 117 -12.56 -4.45 -5.73
CA LYS A 117 -13.94 -4.60 -5.26
C LYS A 117 -14.87 -4.99 -6.40
N ASP A 118 -15.62 -6.07 -6.17
CA ASP A 118 -16.75 -6.48 -6.96
C ASP A 118 -17.91 -6.81 -6.03
N ASP A 119 -19.02 -6.13 -6.19
CA ASP A 119 -20.22 -6.26 -5.33
C ASP A 119 -19.90 -6.22 -3.81
N GLY A 120 -19.03 -5.27 -3.44
CA GLY A 120 -18.67 -5.01 -2.04
C GLY A 120 -17.55 -5.87 -1.46
N LYS A 121 -17.15 -6.98 -2.10
CA LYS A 121 -16.07 -7.89 -1.66
C LYS A 121 -14.83 -7.71 -2.54
N LEU A 122 -13.66 -7.98 -1.98
CA LEU A 122 -12.44 -8.08 -2.79
C LEU A 122 -12.43 -9.41 -3.54
N VAL A 123 -12.02 -9.35 -4.81
CA VAL A 123 -11.91 -10.51 -5.70
C VAL A 123 -10.66 -10.43 -6.56
N LEU A 124 -10.12 -11.60 -6.91
CA LEU A 124 -9.03 -11.73 -7.88
C LEU A 124 -9.64 -11.79 -9.29
N ARG A 125 -9.29 -10.83 -10.15
CA ARG A 125 -9.84 -10.70 -11.52
C ARG A 125 -8.73 -10.51 -12.55
N ARG A 126 -9.09 -10.09 -13.74
CA ARG A 126 -8.17 -9.70 -14.85
C ARG A 126 -7.24 -10.83 -15.31
N GLY A 127 -7.62 -12.08 -15.07
CA GLY A 127 -6.78 -13.23 -15.42
C GLY A 127 -5.56 -13.42 -14.49
N PHE A 128 -5.50 -12.68 -13.37
CA PHE A 128 -4.49 -12.93 -12.37
C PHE A 128 -4.69 -14.31 -11.73
N GLN A 129 -3.57 -14.96 -11.44
CA GLN A 129 -3.56 -16.31 -10.87
C GLN A 129 -2.63 -16.36 -9.67
N VAL A 130 -3.00 -17.16 -8.70
CA VAL A 130 -2.22 -17.58 -7.54
C VAL A 130 -1.93 -19.07 -7.71
N SER A 131 -0.66 -19.44 -7.71
CA SER A 131 -0.25 -20.83 -7.79
C SER A 131 -0.13 -21.46 -6.39
N PRO A 132 -0.46 -22.74 -6.22
CA PRO A 132 -0.25 -23.41 -4.94
C PRO A 132 1.21 -23.33 -4.48
N GLY A 133 1.42 -22.91 -3.22
CA GLY A 133 2.74 -22.72 -2.63
C GLY A 133 3.47 -21.44 -3.05
N GLU A 134 2.93 -20.64 -3.96
CA GLU A 134 3.50 -19.34 -4.34
C GLU A 134 3.52 -18.38 -3.15
N LYS A 135 4.67 -17.73 -2.92
CA LYS A 135 4.89 -16.85 -1.78
C LYS A 135 4.57 -15.39 -2.11
N PHE A 136 3.72 -14.80 -1.29
CA PHE A 136 3.22 -13.44 -1.47
C PHE A 136 3.65 -12.52 -0.35
N VAL A 137 3.99 -11.29 -0.72
CA VAL A 137 3.98 -10.15 0.19
C VAL A 137 2.75 -9.30 -0.13
N VAL A 138 1.92 -9.05 0.88
CA VAL A 138 0.75 -8.18 0.76
C VAL A 138 1.16 -6.77 1.11
N VAL A 139 0.84 -5.78 0.27
CA VAL A 139 1.15 -4.38 0.55
C VAL A 139 -0.08 -3.48 0.44
N GLU A 140 -0.11 -2.42 1.26
CA GLU A 140 -1.16 -1.40 1.26
C GLU A 140 -0.54 -0.03 1.57
N ASP A 141 -1.24 1.05 1.26
CA ASP A 141 -0.80 2.40 1.63
C ASP A 141 -1.00 2.67 3.13
N VAL A 142 -2.19 2.43 3.66
CA VAL A 142 -2.54 2.68 5.07
C VAL A 142 -3.35 1.54 5.65
N VAL A 143 -2.94 1.04 6.80
CA VAL A 143 -3.76 0.14 7.62
C VAL A 143 -4.35 0.89 8.81
N THR A 144 -5.65 0.66 9.05
CA THR A 144 -6.35 1.05 10.27
C THR A 144 -6.84 -0.19 11.01
N ARG A 145 -7.97 -0.77 10.59
CA ARG A 145 -8.51 -2.03 11.15
C ARG A 145 -8.00 -3.28 10.42
N GLY A 146 -7.29 -3.11 9.31
CA GLY A 146 -6.71 -4.21 8.54
C GLY A 146 -7.66 -5.05 7.69
N GLY A 147 -8.96 -4.73 7.63
CA GLY A 147 -9.95 -5.59 6.96
C GLY A 147 -9.64 -5.88 5.50
N ARG A 148 -9.19 -4.89 4.70
CA ARG A 148 -8.83 -5.11 3.29
C ARG A 148 -7.58 -5.99 3.12
N VAL A 149 -6.60 -5.79 3.98
CA VAL A 149 -5.39 -6.62 4.01
C VAL A 149 -5.77 -8.05 4.37
N GLN A 150 -6.63 -8.25 5.37
CA GLN A 150 -7.10 -9.57 5.76
C GLN A 150 -7.87 -10.25 4.61
N GLU A 151 -8.82 -9.55 3.97
CA GLU A 151 -9.50 -10.10 2.79
C GLU A 151 -8.53 -10.50 1.67
N THR A 152 -7.45 -9.72 1.45
CA THR A 152 -6.41 -10.04 0.46
C THR A 152 -5.63 -11.29 0.86
N ILE A 153 -5.26 -11.41 2.13
CA ILE A 153 -4.60 -12.60 2.70
C ILE A 153 -5.47 -13.84 2.50
N ASP A 154 -6.76 -13.73 2.81
CA ASP A 154 -7.71 -14.84 2.69
C ASP A 154 -7.85 -15.29 1.23
N ILE A 155 -7.86 -14.35 0.28
CA ILE A 155 -7.89 -14.66 -1.15
C ILE A 155 -6.63 -15.45 -1.55
N VAL A 156 -5.43 -15.01 -1.15
CA VAL A 156 -4.18 -15.72 -1.44
C VAL A 156 -4.22 -17.14 -0.87
N ARG A 157 -4.56 -17.28 0.42
CA ARG A 157 -4.61 -18.56 1.12
C ARG A 157 -5.67 -19.51 0.53
N ASN A 158 -6.84 -19.01 0.17
CA ASN A 158 -7.92 -19.80 -0.43
C ASN A 158 -7.57 -20.32 -1.84
N HIS A 159 -6.61 -19.69 -2.53
CA HIS A 159 -6.05 -20.18 -3.79
C HIS A 159 -4.80 -21.04 -3.61
N GLY A 160 -4.42 -21.36 -2.35
CA GLY A 160 -3.26 -22.24 -2.04
C GLY A 160 -1.92 -21.48 -1.99
N GLY A 161 -1.91 -20.15 -2.09
CA GLY A 161 -0.71 -19.33 -1.90
C GLY A 161 -0.33 -19.19 -0.43
N VAL A 162 0.89 -18.74 -0.17
CA VAL A 162 1.46 -18.49 1.16
C VAL A 162 1.74 -17.00 1.31
N VAL A 163 1.24 -16.38 2.39
CA VAL A 163 1.57 -14.98 2.70
C VAL A 163 2.76 -14.95 3.66
N SER A 164 3.88 -14.40 3.19
CA SER A 164 5.15 -14.33 3.92
C SER A 164 5.23 -13.11 4.85
N ALA A 165 4.65 -11.97 4.41
CA ALA A 165 4.61 -10.75 5.20
C ALA A 165 3.53 -9.79 4.68
N VAL A 166 3.17 -8.82 5.52
CA VAL A 166 2.39 -7.63 5.17
C VAL A 166 3.27 -6.41 5.31
N GLY A 167 3.28 -5.52 4.32
CA GLY A 167 4.01 -4.25 4.34
C GLY A 167 3.11 -3.06 4.06
N VAL A 168 3.21 -1.99 4.87
CA VAL A 168 2.42 -0.78 4.67
C VAL A 168 3.28 0.48 4.82
N ILE A 169 2.90 1.55 4.16
CA ILE A 169 3.56 2.83 4.36
C ILE A 169 3.21 3.36 5.76
N VAL A 170 1.92 3.33 6.12
CA VAL A 170 1.44 3.88 7.40
C VAL A 170 0.59 2.87 8.16
N ASP A 171 1.00 2.57 9.37
CA ASP A 171 0.16 1.87 10.34
C ASP A 171 -0.56 2.90 11.23
N ARG A 172 -1.89 2.89 11.18
CA ARG A 172 -2.79 3.71 12.00
C ARG A 172 -3.70 2.86 12.87
N SER A 173 -3.32 1.64 13.15
CA SER A 173 -4.13 0.71 13.97
C SER A 173 -4.14 1.09 15.46
N GLY A 174 -3.15 1.87 15.91
CA GLY A 174 -3.02 2.25 17.32
C GLY A 174 -2.78 1.02 18.20
N GLU A 175 -3.48 0.95 19.34
CA GLU A 175 -3.35 -0.17 20.28
C GLU A 175 -3.98 -1.48 19.76
N ALA A 176 -4.96 -1.38 18.86
CA ALA A 176 -5.67 -2.53 18.30
C ALA A 176 -5.01 -3.03 17.01
N LYS A 177 -3.73 -3.40 17.09
CA LYS A 177 -3.00 -3.93 15.91
C LYS A 177 -3.67 -5.19 15.39
N PRO A 178 -3.92 -5.26 14.06
CA PRO A 178 -4.46 -6.47 13.46
C PRO A 178 -3.43 -7.60 13.52
N ASP A 179 -3.90 -8.80 13.85
CA ASP A 179 -3.12 -10.03 13.73
C ASP A 179 -3.38 -10.67 12.37
N PHE A 180 -2.41 -10.61 11.48
CA PHE A 180 -2.47 -11.22 10.15
C PHE A 180 -1.92 -12.66 10.11
N SER A 181 -1.48 -13.19 11.26
CA SER A 181 -0.79 -14.49 11.35
C SER A 181 0.44 -14.57 10.42
N CYS A 182 1.11 -13.44 10.22
CA CYS A 182 2.39 -13.27 9.54
C CYS A 182 3.01 -11.94 9.97
N PRO A 183 4.33 -11.71 9.73
CA PRO A 183 4.98 -10.44 10.02
C PRO A 183 4.25 -9.24 9.41
N PHE A 184 4.04 -8.19 10.22
CA PHE A 184 3.42 -6.93 9.82
C PHE A 184 4.42 -5.80 9.97
N ILE A 185 4.82 -5.20 8.85
CA ILE A 185 5.87 -4.17 8.74
C ILE A 185 5.25 -2.86 8.29
N SER A 186 5.60 -1.77 8.96
CA SER A 186 5.25 -0.41 8.53
C SER A 186 6.50 0.46 8.40
N LEU A 187 6.42 1.50 7.57
CA LEU A 187 7.45 2.55 7.55
C LEU A 187 7.28 3.51 8.72
N ILE A 188 6.03 3.81 9.08
CA ILE A 188 5.69 4.67 10.21
C ILE A 188 4.42 4.17 10.91
N GLU A 189 4.42 4.25 12.23
CA GLU A 189 3.22 4.10 13.05
C GLU A 189 2.71 5.48 13.43
N MET A 190 1.41 5.74 13.22
CA MET A 190 0.79 7.02 13.53
C MET A 190 -0.49 6.81 14.31
N THR A 191 -0.51 7.34 15.53
CA THR A 191 -1.74 7.46 16.31
C THR A 191 -2.37 8.83 16.01
N VAL A 192 -3.56 8.83 15.44
CA VAL A 192 -4.31 10.06 15.19
C VAL A 192 -5.38 10.21 16.25
N GLU A 193 -5.26 11.27 17.06
CA GLU A 193 -6.30 11.59 18.05
C GLU A 193 -7.64 11.84 17.37
N THR A 194 -8.68 11.23 17.92
CA THR A 194 -10.04 11.40 17.40
C THR A 194 -11.01 11.75 18.52
N PHE A 195 -11.99 12.58 18.22
CA PHE A 195 -12.93 13.13 19.16
C PHE A 195 -14.37 12.94 18.66
N PRO A 196 -15.32 12.54 19.53
CA PRO A 196 -16.73 12.63 19.21
C PRO A 196 -17.16 14.10 18.99
N ALA A 197 -18.15 14.32 18.12
CA ALA A 197 -18.63 15.67 17.79
C ALA A 197 -19.14 16.47 19.00
N ASP A 198 -19.65 15.78 20.02
CA ASP A 198 -20.16 16.35 21.27
C ASP A 198 -19.09 16.57 22.34
N LYS A 199 -17.83 16.16 22.08
CA LYS A 199 -16.69 16.25 23.00
C LYS A 199 -15.45 16.83 22.34
N LEU A 200 -15.64 17.90 21.55
CA LEU A 200 -14.52 18.55 20.87
C LEU A 200 -13.66 19.34 21.85
N PRO A 201 -12.33 19.25 21.75
CA PRO A 201 -11.44 20.16 22.45
C PRO A 201 -11.68 21.62 22.06
N PRO A 202 -11.50 22.60 22.97
CA PRO A 202 -11.82 24.00 22.72
C PRO A 202 -11.07 24.64 21.54
N ASP A 203 -9.85 24.19 21.28
CA ASP A 203 -9.05 24.62 20.13
C ASP A 203 -9.66 24.13 18.81
N LEU A 204 -10.10 22.88 18.78
CA LEU A 204 -10.67 22.26 17.58
C LEU A 204 -12.08 22.82 17.28
N ALA A 205 -12.87 23.06 18.33
CA ALA A 205 -14.22 23.62 18.21
C ALA A 205 -14.27 25.03 17.57
N ARG A 206 -13.15 25.76 17.60
CA ARG A 206 -13.04 27.11 17.02
C ARG A 206 -12.68 27.09 15.52
N ILE A 207 -12.28 25.96 14.99
CA ILE A 207 -11.86 25.82 13.59
C ILE A 207 -13.01 25.18 12.80
N PRO A 208 -13.43 25.76 11.65
CA PRO A 208 -14.43 25.11 10.81
C PRO A 208 -13.99 23.70 10.40
N ALA A 209 -14.88 22.71 10.57
CA ALA A 209 -14.58 21.35 10.24
C ALA A 209 -14.62 21.11 8.72
N LEU A 210 -13.59 20.45 8.20
CA LEU A 210 -13.51 20.03 6.80
C LEU A 210 -13.76 18.51 6.71
N LYS A 211 -14.39 18.07 5.61
CA LYS A 211 -14.59 16.64 5.31
C LYS A 211 -13.88 16.29 4.00
N PRO A 212 -12.57 16.02 4.02
CA PRO A 212 -11.82 15.70 2.81
C PRO A 212 -12.26 14.36 2.23
N GLY A 213 -12.20 14.24 0.88
CA GLY A 213 -12.44 12.97 0.19
C GLY A 213 -13.90 12.51 0.10
N SER A 214 -14.87 13.36 0.41
CA SER A 214 -16.29 13.12 0.19
C SER A 214 -16.84 14.06 -0.88
N LYS A 215 -16.57 13.75 -2.15
CA LYS A 215 -17.38 14.13 -3.29
C LYS A 215 -17.73 12.88 -4.06
#